data_de443c3db467aa7889b5f1f80c3d4fc2
#
_entry.id   de443c3db467aa7889b5f1f80c3d4fc2
#
_cell.length_a   1.000
_cell.length_b   1.000
_cell.length_c   1.000
_cell.angle_alpha   90.00
_cell.angle_beta   90.00
_cell.angle_gamma   90.00
#
_symmetry.space_group_name_H-M   'P 1'
#
loop_
_entity.id
_entity.type
_entity.pdbx_description
1 polymer ?
#
loop_
_entity_poly.entity_id
_entity_poly.type
_entity_poly.pdbx_seq_one_letter_code
_entity_poly.pdbx_strand_id
1 'polypeptide(L)' 'MNIGIIGLGLMGGSLAKAVKRYGIASKVYGFTNSEKNKNDILQLNLVDELVDLETLKKVSDVII' A
#
# COMPACT_ATOMS: atom_id res chain seq x y z
N MET A 1 -13.30 -3.20 3.62
CA MET A 1 -12.44 -3.89 2.64
C MET A 1 -11.01 -3.38 2.79
N ASN A 2 -10.07 -4.29 2.85
CA ASN A 2 -8.65 -3.95 2.92
C ASN A 2 -8.01 -4.18 1.56
N ILE A 3 -7.16 -3.25 1.14
CA ILE A 3 -6.48 -3.33 -0.16
C ILE A 3 -4.99 -3.46 0.07
N GLY A 4 -4.37 -4.43 -0.61
CA GLY A 4 -2.93 -4.62 -0.61
C GLY A 4 -2.34 -4.19 -1.93
N ILE A 5 -1.24 -3.45 -1.89
CA ILE A 5 -0.55 -2.98 -3.09
C ILE A 5 0.87 -3.51 -3.09
N ILE A 6 1.23 -4.24 -4.13
CA ILE A 6 2.56 -4.83 -4.30
C ILE A 6 3.38 -3.94 -5.23
N GLY A 7 4.65 -3.72 -4.85
CA GLY A 7 5.55 -2.97 -5.70
C GLY A 7 5.18 -1.51 -5.83
N LEU A 8 5.04 -0.83 -4.70
CA LEU A 8 4.72 0.59 -4.66
C LEU A 8 5.81 1.43 -5.33
N GLY A 9 5.66 1.63 -6.64
CA GLY A 9 6.41 2.64 -7.37
C GLY A 9 5.54 3.88 -7.52
N LEU A 10 5.87 4.73 -8.50
CA LEU A 10 5.13 5.98 -8.73
C LEU A 10 3.64 5.74 -8.99
N MET A 11 3.31 4.75 -9.81
CA MET A 11 1.92 4.44 -10.13
C MET A 11 1.17 3.84 -8.95
N GLY A 12 1.84 2.95 -8.21
CA GLY A 12 1.25 2.36 -7.01
C GLY A 12 0.97 3.41 -5.96
N GLY A 13 1.86 4.41 -5.81
CA GLY A 13 1.66 5.51 -4.88
C GLY A 13 0.43 6.34 -5.24
N SER A 14 0.22 6.64 -6.52
CA SER A 14 -0.95 7.38 -6.99
C SER A 14 -2.23 6.61 -6.70
N LEU A 15 -2.23 5.31 -6.92
CA LEU A 15 -3.39 4.46 -6.66
C LEU A 15 -3.70 4.41 -5.16
N ALA A 16 -2.69 4.27 -4.31
CA ALA A 16 -2.87 4.28 -2.87
C ALA A 16 -3.49 5.58 -2.39
N LYS A 17 -3.02 6.71 -2.91
CA LYS A 17 -3.59 8.02 -2.60
C LYS A 17 -5.06 8.11 -2.99
N ALA A 18 -5.39 7.65 -4.19
CA ALA A 18 -6.76 7.69 -4.69
C ALA A 18 -7.69 6.83 -3.82
N VAL A 19 -7.24 5.63 -3.47
CA VAL A 19 -8.01 4.73 -2.62
C VAL A 19 -8.31 5.37 -1.26
N LYS A 20 -7.32 5.99 -0.64
CA LYS A 20 -7.51 6.65 0.64
C LYS A 20 -8.40 7.89 0.52
N ARG A 21 -8.19 8.68 -0.53
CA ARG A 21 -8.93 9.93 -0.75
C ARG A 21 -10.43 9.68 -0.93
N TYR A 22 -10.78 8.63 -1.66
CA TYR A 22 -12.18 8.33 -1.95
C TYR A 22 -12.81 7.39 -0.92
N GLY A 23 -12.07 6.96 0.08
CA GLY A 23 -12.60 6.10 1.12
C GLY A 23 -13.02 4.72 0.63
N ILE A 24 -12.37 4.22 -0.41
CA ILE A 24 -12.73 2.93 -1.03
C ILE A 24 -12.39 1.77 -0.10
N ALA A 25 -11.31 1.89 0.67
CA ALA A 25 -10.84 0.83 1.53
C ALA A 25 -10.78 1.26 3.00
N SER A 26 -11.00 0.32 3.89
CA SER A 26 -10.83 0.54 5.33
C SER A 26 -9.38 0.71 5.70
N LYS A 27 -8.50 -0.10 5.10
CA LYS A 27 -7.04 -0.02 5.27
C LYS A 27 -6.34 -0.32 3.96
N VAL A 28 -5.19 0.33 3.78
CA VAL A 28 -4.32 0.10 2.64
C VAL A 28 -2.99 -0.43 3.15
N TYR A 29 -2.61 -1.61 2.71
CA TYR A 29 -1.33 -2.23 3.03
C TYR A 29 -0.42 -2.17 1.82
N GLY A 30 0.86 -2.00 2.06
CA GLY A 30 1.83 -1.94 0.98
C GLY A 30 3.00 -2.88 1.21
N PHE A 31 3.60 -3.34 0.12
CA PHE A 31 4.83 -4.12 0.13
C PHE A 31 5.78 -3.60 -0.93
N THR A 32 7.05 -3.46 -0.58
CA THR A 32 8.10 -3.12 -1.52
C THR A 32 9.42 -3.74 -1.10
N ASN A 33 10.24 -4.15 -2.08
CA ASN A 33 11.58 -4.66 -1.83
C ASN A 33 12.62 -3.55 -1.68
N SER A 34 12.28 -2.32 -2.04
CA SER A 34 13.23 -1.21 -2.07
C SER A 34 13.20 -0.43 -0.77
N GLU A 35 14.34 -0.35 -0.09
CA GLU A 35 14.48 0.47 1.13
C GLU A 35 14.22 1.95 0.85
N LYS A 36 14.67 2.43 -0.30
CA LYS A 36 14.44 3.80 -0.71
C LYS A 36 12.94 4.08 -0.86
N ASN A 37 12.23 3.17 -1.49
CA ASN A 37 10.79 3.31 -1.66
C ASN A 37 10.04 3.22 -0.33
N LYS A 38 10.50 2.39 0.59
CA LYS A 38 9.92 2.32 1.93
C LYS A 38 9.92 3.67 2.62
N ASN A 39 11.07 4.35 2.59
CA ASN A 39 11.19 5.67 3.21
C ASN A 39 10.26 6.69 2.56
N ASP A 40 10.20 6.71 1.23
CA ASP A 40 9.34 7.61 0.49
C ASP A 40 7.87 7.36 0.80
N ILE A 41 7.47 6.10 0.82
CA ILE A 41 6.10 5.69 1.11
C ILE A 41 5.68 6.12 2.52
N LEU A 42 6.56 5.93 3.49
CA LEU A 42 6.29 6.33 4.88
C LEU A 42 6.22 7.84 5.02
N GLN A 43 7.11 8.57 4.37
CA GLN A 43 7.11 10.03 4.42
C GLN A 43 5.85 10.63 3.80
N LEU A 44 5.41 10.07 2.69
CA LEU A 44 4.24 10.57 1.97
C LEU A 44 2.93 10.00 2.50
N ASN A 45 3.01 9.07 3.46
CA ASN A 45 1.84 8.46 4.07
C ASN A 45 0.90 7.83 3.03
N LEU A 46 1.48 7.11 2.07
CA LEU A 46 0.75 6.54 0.95
C LEU A 46 -0.09 5.31 1.33
N VAL A 47 0.34 4.60 2.37
CA VAL A 47 -0.37 3.41 2.86
C VAL A 47 -0.51 3.51 4.37
N ASP A 48 -1.45 2.78 4.92
CA ASP A 48 -1.64 2.74 6.38
C ASP A 48 -0.53 1.95 7.06
N GLU A 49 -0.06 0.89 6.40
CA GLU A 49 0.98 0.05 6.97
C GLU A 49 1.78 -0.64 5.87
N LEU A 50 3.09 -0.71 6.06
CA LEU A 50 3.97 -1.52 5.22
C LEU A 50 4.15 -2.88 5.89
N VAL A 51 3.90 -3.95 5.13
CA VAL A 51 3.97 -5.32 5.64
C VAL A 51 4.77 -6.18 4.66
N ASP A 52 5.13 -7.39 5.10
CA ASP A 52 5.75 -8.34 4.20
C ASP A 52 4.70 -8.94 3.26
N LEU A 53 5.17 -9.65 2.24
CA LEU A 53 4.27 -10.16 1.20
C LEU A 53 3.26 -11.16 1.76
N GLU A 54 3.67 -12.03 2.68
CA GLU A 54 2.78 -13.01 3.27
C GLU A 54 1.68 -12.36 4.11
N THR A 55 2.05 -11.37 4.92
CA THR A 55 1.07 -10.64 5.71
C THR A 55 0.10 -9.89 4.80
N LEU A 56 0.61 -9.28 3.74
CA LEU A 56 -0.23 -8.56 2.79
C LEU A 56 -1.28 -9.48 2.18
N LYS A 57 -0.89 -10.69 1.81
CA LYS A 57 -1.82 -11.68 1.27
C LYS A 57 -2.90 -12.09 2.28
N LYS A 58 -2.54 -12.15 3.56
CA LYS A 58 -3.48 -12.56 4.61
C LYS A 58 -4.50 -11.49 4.94
N VAL A 59 -4.06 -10.23 4.98
CA VAL A 59 -4.91 -9.13 5.46
C VAL A 59 -5.66 -8.40 4.38
N SER A 60 -5.29 -8.61 3.12
CA SER A 60 -5.89 -7.88 2.00
C SER A 60 -7.04 -8.67 1.38
N ASP A 61 -8.15 -7.98 1.18
CA ASP A 61 -9.29 -8.55 0.44
C ASP A 61 -9.05 -8.46 -1.07
N VAL A 62 -8.37 -7.40 -1.49
CA VAL A 62 -8.00 -7.16 -2.89
C VAL A 62 -6.52 -6.82 -2.95
N ILE A 63 -5.80 -7.44 -3.88
CA ILE A 63 -4.38 -7.18 -4.10
C ILE A 63 -4.17 -6.63 -5.51
N ILE A 64 -3.42 -5.55 -5.57
CA ILE A 64 -3.12 -4.89 -6.85
C ILE A 64 -1.63 -4.93 -7.13
#